data_561c2de6cbcd70cde68e2b42031837e3
#
_entry.id   561c2de6cbcd70cde68e2b42031837e3
#
_cell.length_a   1.000
_cell.length_b   1.000
_cell.length_c   1.000
_cell.angle_alpha   90.00
_cell.angle_beta   90.00
_cell.angle_gamma   90.00
#
_symmetry.space_group_name_H-M   'P 1'
#
loop_
_entity.id
_entity.type
_entity.pdbx_description
1 polymer ?
#
loop_
_entity_poly.entity_id
_entity_poly.type
_entity_poly.pdbx_seq_one_letter_code
_entity_poly.pdbx_strand_id
1 'polypeptide(L)'
;DIYYTLHRDGVRLEAKASAMGVRIEHPQSLIDSIQYHQPERGEYLPAASYSLVCQQCGRGVYSFCMCPGGFIVPAMTEQWQSVVNGMSPSGRNSVFANSGLVTEVRVEDYAHLSEEFGVLAGLEYQERLERLAREQGGDHQIAPAQRVADFVAGRRSTSIPRTSYIPGT
;
A
#
# COMPACT_ATOMS: atom_id res chain seq x y z
N ASP A 1 -14.15 -7.14 -13.29
CA ASP A 1 -13.22 -6.05 -13.55
C ASP A 1 -13.41 -5.45 -14.95
N ILE A 2 -13.21 -4.15 -15.10
CA ILE A 2 -13.41 -3.41 -16.36
C ILE A 2 -12.50 -3.92 -17.48
N TYR A 3 -11.27 -4.35 -17.17
CA TYR A 3 -10.33 -4.86 -18.19
C TYR A 3 -10.81 -6.14 -18.83
N TYR A 4 -11.44 -7.05 -18.10
CA TYR A 4 -12.06 -8.25 -18.68
C TYR A 4 -13.20 -7.88 -19.64
N THR A 5 -14.01 -6.90 -19.27
CA THR A 5 -15.08 -6.40 -20.16
C THR A 5 -14.52 -5.78 -21.43
N LEU A 6 -13.55 -4.88 -21.31
CA LEU A 6 -12.92 -4.24 -22.46
C LEU A 6 -12.24 -5.25 -23.39
N HIS A 7 -11.55 -6.24 -22.83
CA HIS A 7 -10.90 -7.29 -23.60
C HIS A 7 -11.91 -8.16 -24.36
N ARG A 8 -12.99 -8.59 -23.67
CA ARG A 8 -14.08 -9.34 -24.28
C ARG A 8 -14.77 -8.56 -25.41
N ASP A 9 -14.93 -7.28 -25.24
CA ASP A 9 -15.60 -6.40 -26.22
C ASP A 9 -14.65 -5.96 -27.37
N GLY A 10 -13.44 -6.55 -27.44
CA GLY A 10 -12.48 -6.35 -28.54
C GLY A 10 -11.70 -5.04 -28.48
N VAL A 11 -11.71 -4.32 -27.34
CA VAL A 11 -10.89 -3.12 -27.16
C VAL A 11 -9.41 -3.53 -27.07
N ARG A 12 -8.56 -2.85 -27.84
CA ARG A 12 -7.12 -3.09 -27.80
C ARG A 12 -6.54 -2.65 -26.46
N LEU A 13 -5.92 -3.60 -25.77
CA LEU A 13 -5.20 -3.37 -24.50
C LEU A 13 -3.70 -3.53 -24.72
N GLU A 14 -2.90 -2.87 -23.88
CA GLU A 14 -1.45 -3.00 -23.84
C GLU A 14 -0.98 -3.20 -22.40
N ALA A 15 -0.04 -4.14 -22.19
CA ALA A 15 0.61 -4.32 -20.93
C ALA A 15 1.55 -3.15 -20.64
N LYS A 16 1.51 -2.60 -19.41
CA LYS A 16 2.39 -1.52 -18.97
C LYS A 16 3.01 -1.85 -17.60
N ALA A 17 4.19 -1.30 -17.38
CA ALA A 17 4.77 -1.27 -16.04
C ALA A 17 3.82 -0.55 -15.06
N SER A 18 3.83 -1.02 -13.83
CA SER A 18 3.01 -0.51 -12.74
C SER A 18 3.86 -0.35 -11.47
N ALA A 19 3.23 -0.10 -10.34
CA ALA A 19 3.89 -0.12 -9.04
C ALA A 19 2.98 -0.81 -8.03
N MET A 20 3.57 -1.67 -7.20
CA MET A 20 2.87 -2.38 -6.13
C MET A 20 3.65 -2.28 -4.83
N GLY A 21 2.97 -2.41 -3.72
CA GLY A 21 3.63 -2.33 -2.42
C GLY A 21 2.67 -2.45 -1.26
N VAL A 22 3.09 -1.89 -0.15
CA VAL A 22 2.37 -1.95 1.12
C VAL A 22 2.03 -0.55 1.61
N ARG A 23 1.12 -0.45 2.56
CA ARG A 23 0.87 0.80 3.26
C ARG A 23 1.58 0.80 4.60
N ILE A 24 2.37 1.85 4.85
CA ILE A 24 3.07 2.07 6.12
C ILE A 24 2.29 3.08 6.94
N GLU A 25 2.08 2.79 8.22
CA GLU A 25 1.45 3.70 9.17
C GLU A 25 2.43 4.11 10.27
N HIS A 26 2.33 5.36 10.69
CA HIS A 26 3.13 5.98 11.74
C HIS A 26 2.24 6.76 12.71
N PRO A 27 2.66 7.01 13.96
CA PRO A 27 2.13 8.14 14.73
C PRO A 27 2.37 9.46 13.99
N GLN A 28 1.36 10.30 13.85
CA GLN A 28 1.51 11.62 13.21
C GLN A 28 2.55 12.48 13.93
N SER A 29 2.60 12.41 15.26
CA SER A 29 3.59 13.14 16.08
C SER A 29 5.04 12.80 15.71
N LEU A 30 5.31 11.56 15.32
CA LEU A 30 6.64 11.16 14.85
C LEU A 30 7.01 11.91 13.55
N ILE A 31 6.08 11.97 12.61
CA ILE A 31 6.31 12.67 11.34
C ILE A 31 6.43 14.17 11.58
N ASP A 32 5.58 14.74 12.43
CA ASP A 32 5.66 16.15 12.82
C ASP A 32 7.02 16.49 13.42
N SER A 33 7.52 15.69 14.36
CA SER A 33 8.81 15.95 15.01
C SER A 33 10.00 15.84 14.05
N ILE A 34 9.94 14.90 13.10
CA ILE A 34 10.99 14.74 12.06
C ILE A 34 10.99 15.95 11.11
N GLN A 35 9.82 16.36 10.63
CA GLN A 35 9.71 17.39 9.62
C GLN A 35 9.91 18.82 10.18
N TYR A 36 9.42 19.06 11.39
CA TYR A 36 9.49 20.38 12.02
C TYR A 36 10.69 20.57 12.98
N HIS A 37 11.45 19.47 13.22
CA HIS A 37 12.61 19.48 14.13
C HIS A 37 12.29 19.98 15.54
N GLN A 38 11.08 19.67 16.04
CA GLN A 38 10.60 20.05 17.38
C GLN A 38 9.70 18.94 17.94
N PRO A 39 9.60 18.81 19.27
CA PRO A 39 8.84 17.71 19.91
C PRO A 39 7.34 17.75 19.57
N GLU A 40 6.78 18.93 19.46
CA GLU A 40 5.36 19.16 19.18
C GLU A 40 5.20 20.23 18.10
N ARG A 41 4.31 20.01 17.16
CA ARG A 41 4.11 20.94 16.03
C ARG A 41 3.44 22.25 16.43
N GLY A 42 2.77 22.32 17.60
CA GLY A 42 2.05 23.52 18.01
C GLY A 42 0.72 23.72 17.27
N GLU A 43 0.10 24.86 17.50
CA GLU A 43 -1.26 25.17 17.02
C GLU A 43 -1.31 25.56 15.53
N TYR A 44 -0.27 26.22 15.04
CA TYR A 44 -0.30 26.87 13.71
C TYR A 44 0.24 26.00 12.56
N LEU A 45 1.00 24.96 12.85
CA LEU A 45 1.57 24.10 11.84
C LEU A 45 0.58 22.98 11.45
N PRO A 46 0.40 22.70 10.15
CA PRO A 46 -0.45 21.59 9.71
C PRO A 46 0.19 20.24 10.05
N ALA A 47 -0.59 19.16 9.96
CA ALA A 47 -0.05 17.82 10.04
C ALA A 47 1.02 17.63 8.96
N ALA A 48 2.24 17.25 9.38
CA ALA A 48 3.39 17.12 8.48
C ALA A 48 3.22 15.94 7.53
N SER A 49 3.78 16.07 6.34
CA SER A 49 3.84 15.04 5.32
C SER A 49 5.27 14.78 4.87
N TYR A 50 5.50 13.69 4.16
CA TYR A 50 6.78 13.36 3.55
C TYR A 50 6.62 12.80 2.15
N SER A 51 7.70 12.89 1.37
CA SER A 51 7.87 12.18 0.11
C SER A 51 9.24 11.52 0.10
N LEU A 52 9.27 10.23 -0.21
CA LEU A 52 10.49 9.43 -0.25
C LEU A 52 10.65 8.79 -1.62
N VAL A 53 11.88 8.74 -2.09
CA VAL A 53 12.25 8.05 -3.32
C VAL A 53 13.67 7.51 -3.21
N CYS A 54 13.88 6.30 -3.67
CA CYS A 54 15.22 5.73 -3.83
C CYS A 54 15.26 4.76 -5.01
N GLN A 55 16.46 4.41 -5.41
CA GLN A 55 16.72 3.33 -6.36
C GLN A 55 17.31 2.14 -5.60
N GLN A 56 16.68 0.97 -5.73
CA GLN A 56 17.13 -0.25 -5.09
C GLN A 56 17.11 -1.40 -6.10
N CYS A 57 18.23 -2.08 -6.27
CA CYS A 57 18.37 -3.20 -7.21
C CYS A 57 17.88 -2.86 -8.65
N GLY A 58 18.14 -1.63 -9.10
CA GLY A 58 17.74 -1.15 -10.43
C GLY A 58 16.23 -0.84 -10.57
N ARG A 59 15.50 -0.75 -9.45
CA ARG A 59 14.06 -0.40 -9.42
C ARG A 59 13.81 0.86 -8.63
N GLY A 60 12.84 1.65 -9.06
CA GLY A 60 12.32 2.77 -8.27
C GLY A 60 11.51 2.24 -7.08
N VAL A 61 11.82 2.76 -5.88
CA VAL A 61 11.03 2.57 -4.66
C VAL A 61 10.64 3.94 -4.15
N TYR A 62 9.36 4.19 -3.91
CA TYR A 62 8.90 5.52 -3.54
C TYR A 62 7.63 5.50 -2.67
N SER A 63 7.49 6.57 -1.88
CA SER A 63 6.24 6.82 -1.17
C SER A 63 5.16 7.27 -2.15
N PHE A 64 3.94 6.82 -1.92
CA PHE A 64 2.80 7.13 -2.76
C PHE A 64 1.58 7.47 -1.90
N CYS A 65 0.84 8.52 -2.31
CA CYS A 65 -0.41 8.90 -1.64
C CYS A 65 -0.29 8.98 -0.11
N MET A 66 0.67 9.81 0.36
CA MET A 66 0.87 10.07 1.78
C MET A 66 -0.34 10.83 2.36
N CYS A 67 -0.87 10.34 3.47
CA CYS A 67 -2.06 10.81 4.15
C CYS A 67 -1.71 11.32 5.56
N PRO A 68 -1.33 12.60 5.74
CA PRO A 68 -1.06 13.17 7.05
C PRO A 68 -2.36 13.31 7.85
N GLY A 69 -2.27 13.03 9.18
CA GLY A 69 -3.43 13.06 10.07
C GLY A 69 -4.58 12.20 9.58
N GLY A 70 -4.27 11.06 8.98
CA GLY A 70 -5.20 10.19 8.29
C GLY A 70 -5.29 8.80 8.89
N PHE A 71 -5.91 7.89 8.17
CA PHE A 71 -6.06 6.49 8.54
C PHE A 71 -6.07 5.59 7.31
N ILE A 72 -5.82 4.31 7.54
CA ILE A 72 -5.93 3.27 6.53
C ILE A 72 -7.40 2.86 6.42
N VAL A 73 -7.87 2.66 5.19
CA VAL A 73 -9.25 2.26 4.87
C VAL A 73 -9.25 1.06 3.94
N PRO A 74 -10.29 0.21 3.99
CA PRO A 74 -10.45 -0.88 3.03
C PRO A 74 -10.71 -0.32 1.64
N ALA A 75 -10.15 -0.96 0.61
CA ALA A 75 -10.29 -0.57 -0.79
C ALA A 75 -10.58 -1.76 -1.72
N MET A 76 -10.87 -2.94 -1.14
CA MET A 76 -11.23 -4.14 -1.91
C MET A 76 -12.60 -3.99 -2.56
N THR A 77 -12.74 -4.51 -3.76
CA THR A 77 -14.02 -4.59 -4.49
C THR A 77 -14.61 -6.00 -4.46
N GLU A 78 -13.78 -7.01 -4.25
CA GLU A 78 -14.18 -8.41 -4.22
C GLU A 78 -13.89 -9.03 -2.83
N GLN A 79 -14.70 -10.01 -2.42
CA GLN A 79 -14.58 -10.64 -1.10
C GLN A 79 -13.29 -11.46 -0.92
N TRP A 80 -12.69 -11.90 -2.00
CA TRP A 80 -11.46 -12.70 -2.01
C TRP A 80 -10.18 -11.86 -2.04
N GLN A 81 -10.29 -10.54 -2.08
CA GLN A 81 -9.16 -9.60 -2.09
C GLN A 81 -8.87 -9.05 -0.69
N SER A 82 -7.63 -8.63 -0.45
CA SER A 82 -7.27 -7.72 0.63
C SER A 82 -6.48 -6.56 0.06
N VAL A 83 -7.13 -5.41 -0.01
CA VAL A 83 -6.56 -4.16 -0.53
C VAL A 83 -6.87 -3.05 0.45
N VAL A 84 -5.88 -2.23 0.75
CA VAL A 84 -6.03 -1.06 1.62
C VAL A 84 -5.59 0.21 0.92
N ASN A 85 -6.22 1.30 1.28
CA ASN A 85 -5.85 2.64 0.85
C ASN A 85 -5.68 3.57 2.06
N GLY A 86 -5.27 4.80 1.85
CA GLY A 86 -5.20 5.83 2.88
C GLY A 86 -6.17 6.96 2.61
N MET A 87 -6.62 7.58 3.69
CA MET A 87 -7.51 8.72 3.63
C MET A 87 -7.14 9.73 4.72
N SER A 88 -7.08 11.01 4.37
CA SER A 88 -7.01 12.10 5.34
C SER A 88 -8.37 12.80 5.40
N PRO A 89 -8.96 12.97 6.59
CA PRO A 89 -10.12 13.86 6.75
C PRO A 89 -9.70 15.31 6.48
N SER A 90 -10.64 16.17 6.20
CA SER A 90 -10.37 17.59 5.91
C SER A 90 -9.57 18.30 7.01
N GLY A 91 -9.83 17.94 8.27
CA GLY A 91 -9.10 18.48 9.42
C GLY A 91 -7.71 17.90 9.66
N ARG A 92 -7.34 16.80 8.99
CA ARG A 92 -6.05 16.10 9.17
C ARG A 92 -5.64 15.93 10.63
N ASN A 93 -6.59 15.54 11.47
CA ASN A 93 -6.46 15.54 12.93
C ASN A 93 -6.42 14.13 13.55
N SER A 94 -6.27 13.10 12.74
CA SER A 94 -5.99 11.76 13.26
C SER A 94 -4.61 11.72 13.92
N VAL A 95 -4.46 10.86 14.93
CA VAL A 95 -3.17 10.61 15.57
C VAL A 95 -2.21 9.79 14.71
N PHE A 96 -2.66 9.32 13.56
CA PHE A 96 -1.89 8.54 12.61
C PHE A 96 -1.58 9.32 11.33
N ALA A 97 -0.52 8.89 10.67
CA ALA A 97 -0.15 9.23 9.31
C ALA A 97 0.15 7.94 8.56
N ASN A 98 -0.15 7.87 7.28
CA ASN A 98 0.18 6.69 6.50
C ASN A 98 0.60 7.07 5.08
N SER A 99 1.33 6.17 4.42
CA SER A 99 1.73 6.30 3.02
C SER A 99 1.82 4.93 2.37
N GLY A 100 1.50 4.83 1.10
CA GLY A 100 1.97 3.71 0.30
C GLY A 100 3.50 3.75 0.21
N LEU A 101 4.14 2.61 0.26
CA LEU A 101 5.52 2.40 -0.15
C LEU A 101 5.49 1.36 -1.26
N VAL A 102 5.78 1.79 -2.46
CA VAL A 102 5.62 0.97 -3.67
C VAL A 102 6.94 0.82 -4.40
N THR A 103 7.08 -0.31 -5.08
CA THR A 103 8.19 -0.58 -5.98
C THR A 103 7.68 -0.78 -7.41
N GLU A 104 8.52 -0.44 -8.37
CA GLU A 104 8.25 -0.67 -9.78
C GLU A 104 8.02 -2.17 -10.07
N VAL A 105 6.95 -2.47 -10.79
CA VAL A 105 6.64 -3.78 -11.34
C VAL A 105 6.67 -3.66 -12.86
N ARG A 106 7.59 -4.36 -13.48
CA ARG A 106 7.82 -4.35 -14.94
C ARG A 106 7.05 -5.46 -15.62
N VAL A 107 6.85 -5.32 -16.92
CA VAL A 107 6.17 -6.34 -17.74
C VAL A 107 6.87 -7.70 -17.63
N GLU A 108 8.20 -7.70 -17.53
CA GLU A 108 9.03 -8.91 -17.38
C GLU A 108 8.74 -9.68 -16.10
N ASP A 109 8.29 -9.02 -15.03
CA ASP A 109 8.01 -9.66 -13.73
C ASP A 109 6.83 -10.64 -13.79
N TYR A 110 5.88 -10.37 -14.67
CA TYR A 110 4.71 -11.21 -14.88
C TYR A 110 4.64 -11.86 -16.29
N ALA A 111 5.75 -11.80 -17.02
CA ALA A 111 5.84 -12.40 -18.37
C ALA A 111 5.52 -13.91 -18.38
N HIS A 112 5.82 -14.61 -17.28
CA HIS A 112 5.50 -16.04 -17.10
C HIS A 112 3.99 -16.34 -17.09
N LEU A 113 3.14 -15.35 -16.91
CA LEU A 113 1.69 -15.46 -16.99
C LEU A 113 1.14 -15.15 -18.40
N SER A 114 1.98 -14.62 -19.29
CA SER A 114 1.52 -14.12 -20.59
C SER A 114 1.06 -15.22 -21.54
N GLU A 115 1.55 -16.45 -21.39
CA GLU A 115 1.10 -17.59 -22.20
C GLU A 115 -0.38 -17.93 -21.93
N GLU A 116 -0.81 -17.84 -20.68
CA GLU A 116 -2.16 -18.18 -20.25
C GLU A 116 -3.12 -16.98 -20.34
N PHE A 117 -2.67 -15.80 -19.90
CA PHE A 117 -3.51 -14.61 -19.70
C PHE A 117 -3.32 -13.52 -20.77
N GLY A 118 -2.34 -13.68 -21.66
CA GLY A 118 -2.06 -12.69 -22.70
C GLY A 118 -1.82 -11.29 -22.14
N VAL A 119 -2.52 -10.31 -22.70
CA VAL A 119 -2.42 -8.90 -22.29
C VAL A 119 -2.94 -8.63 -20.86
N LEU A 120 -3.72 -9.55 -20.29
CA LEU A 120 -4.25 -9.45 -18.92
C LEU A 120 -3.30 -10.04 -17.87
N ALA A 121 -2.11 -10.51 -18.23
CA ALA A 121 -1.14 -11.10 -17.31
C ALA A 121 -0.78 -10.21 -16.12
N GLY A 122 -0.69 -8.89 -16.34
CA GLY A 122 -0.43 -7.93 -15.27
C GLY A 122 -1.59 -7.79 -14.28
N LEU A 123 -2.83 -7.88 -14.76
CA LEU A 123 -4.02 -7.91 -13.91
C LEU A 123 -4.06 -9.20 -13.07
N GLU A 124 -3.82 -10.36 -13.68
CA GLU A 124 -3.76 -11.63 -12.94
C GLU A 124 -2.64 -11.63 -11.89
N TYR A 125 -1.48 -11.05 -12.20
CA TYR A 125 -0.40 -10.89 -11.24
C TYR A 125 -0.84 -10.08 -10.01
N GLN A 126 -1.51 -8.97 -10.22
CA GLN A 126 -2.08 -8.15 -9.15
C GLN A 126 -3.10 -8.93 -8.33
N GLU A 127 -4.07 -9.58 -8.98
CA GLU A 127 -5.12 -10.36 -8.32
C GLU A 127 -4.56 -11.51 -7.49
N ARG A 128 -3.47 -12.16 -7.91
CA ARG A 128 -2.77 -13.19 -7.12
C ARG A 128 -2.18 -12.62 -5.84
N LEU A 129 -1.56 -11.44 -5.89
CA LEU A 129 -1.03 -10.77 -4.69
C LEU A 129 -2.13 -10.36 -3.72
N GLU A 130 -3.25 -9.88 -4.21
CA GLU A 130 -4.41 -9.49 -3.41
C GLU A 130 -5.08 -10.71 -2.74
N ARG A 131 -5.15 -11.86 -3.44
CA ARG A 131 -5.58 -13.15 -2.86
C ARG A 131 -4.63 -13.63 -1.77
N LEU A 132 -3.32 -13.63 -2.02
CA LEU A 132 -2.32 -13.99 -1.02
C LEU A 132 -2.39 -13.09 0.22
N ALA A 133 -2.59 -11.80 0.03
CA ALA A 133 -2.79 -10.87 1.14
C ALA A 133 -4.05 -11.23 1.94
N ARG A 134 -5.14 -11.62 1.28
CA ARG A 134 -6.37 -12.08 1.92
C ARG A 134 -6.13 -13.36 2.73
N GLU A 135 -5.46 -14.34 2.16
CA GLU A 135 -5.14 -15.61 2.83
C GLU A 135 -4.26 -15.41 4.07
N GLN A 136 -3.29 -14.49 3.99
CA GLN A 136 -2.38 -14.20 5.09
C GLN A 136 -2.98 -13.27 6.16
N GLY A 137 -3.90 -12.40 5.79
CA GLY A 137 -4.54 -11.46 6.71
C GLY A 137 -5.60 -12.09 7.59
N GLY A 138 -6.31 -13.09 7.07
CA GLY A 138 -7.44 -13.72 7.75
C GLY A 138 -8.79 -13.34 7.15
N ASP A 139 -9.86 -13.58 7.91
CA ASP A 139 -11.22 -13.36 7.43
C ASP A 139 -11.64 -11.89 7.39
N HIS A 140 -12.72 -11.63 6.66
CA HIS A 140 -13.34 -10.31 6.50
C HIS A 140 -12.40 -9.27 5.86
N GLN A 141 -12.29 -8.09 6.46
CA GLN A 141 -11.47 -6.97 5.98
C GLN A 141 -10.11 -6.87 6.72
N ILE A 142 -9.68 -7.94 7.37
CA ILE A 142 -8.39 -7.96 8.05
C ILE A 142 -7.27 -7.94 7.00
N ALA A 143 -6.30 -7.04 7.18
CA ALA A 143 -5.14 -6.94 6.31
C ALA A 143 -3.90 -7.54 7.00
N PRO A 144 -3.04 -8.30 6.29
CA PRO A 144 -1.80 -8.78 6.86
C PRO A 144 -0.93 -7.60 7.27
N ALA A 145 -0.34 -7.66 8.46
CA ALA A 145 0.43 -6.57 9.02
C ALA A 145 1.70 -7.06 9.72
N GLN A 146 2.73 -6.23 9.65
CA GLN A 146 4.00 -6.47 10.31
C GLN A 146 4.60 -5.14 10.78
N ARG A 147 5.31 -5.15 11.90
CA ARG A 147 6.07 -3.99 12.34
C ARG A 147 7.24 -3.74 11.39
N VAL A 148 7.44 -2.49 10.97
CA VAL A 148 8.55 -2.11 10.07
C VAL A 148 9.91 -2.55 10.64
N ALA A 149 10.14 -2.38 11.95
CA ALA A 149 11.38 -2.81 12.60
C ALA A 149 11.62 -4.33 12.51
N ASP A 150 10.55 -5.13 12.60
CA ASP A 150 10.64 -6.59 12.49
C ASP A 150 10.85 -7.02 11.03
N PHE A 151 10.17 -6.35 10.09
CA PHE A 151 10.38 -6.56 8.66
C PHE A 151 11.83 -6.30 8.26
N VAL A 152 12.40 -5.17 8.66
CA VAL A 152 13.81 -4.83 8.39
C VAL A 152 14.77 -5.84 9.03
N ALA A 153 14.42 -6.35 10.21
CA ALA A 153 15.22 -7.37 10.91
C ALA A 153 15.00 -8.81 10.39
N GLY A 154 14.15 -9.01 9.37
CA GLY A 154 13.85 -10.32 8.79
C GLY A 154 13.16 -11.29 9.76
N ARG A 155 12.35 -10.82 10.70
CA ARG A 155 11.67 -11.64 11.71
C ARG A 155 10.17 -11.37 11.74
N ARG A 156 9.38 -12.34 12.17
CA ARG A 156 7.93 -12.17 12.36
C ARG A 156 7.64 -11.26 13.55
N SER A 157 6.60 -10.43 13.42
CA SER A 157 6.08 -9.67 14.55
C SER A 157 5.25 -10.57 15.46
N THR A 158 5.44 -10.43 16.77
CA THR A 158 4.65 -11.13 17.80
C THR A 158 3.52 -10.28 18.33
N SER A 159 3.50 -9.00 18.02
CA SER A 159 2.46 -8.05 18.38
C SER A 159 2.49 -6.85 17.43
N ILE A 160 1.33 -6.27 17.20
CA ILE A 160 1.18 -5.03 16.42
C ILE A 160 0.76 -3.91 17.38
N PRO A 161 1.37 -2.73 17.32
CA PRO A 161 0.93 -1.58 18.12
C PRO A 161 -0.47 -1.14 17.68
N ARG A 162 -1.08 -0.20 18.40
CA ARG A 162 -2.34 0.40 17.96
C ARG A 162 -2.20 0.98 16.57
N THR A 163 -3.12 0.62 15.69
CA THR A 163 -3.21 1.05 14.30
C THR A 163 -4.57 1.70 14.05
N SER A 164 -4.71 2.38 12.91
CA SER A 164 -6.00 2.92 12.45
C SER A 164 -6.86 1.87 11.73
N TYR A 165 -6.31 0.71 11.42
CA TYR A 165 -6.97 -0.39 10.70
C TYR A 165 -6.90 -1.70 11.49
N ILE A 166 -7.63 -2.74 11.06
CA ILE A 166 -7.63 -4.06 11.68
C ILE A 166 -6.47 -4.88 11.12
N PRO A 167 -5.38 -5.12 11.88
CA PRO A 167 -4.24 -5.90 11.42
C PRO A 167 -4.47 -7.39 11.62
N GLY A 168 -4.05 -8.19 10.63
CA GLY A 168 -3.85 -9.64 10.75
C GLY A 168 -2.36 -9.94 11.03
N THR A 169 -2.08 -10.88 11.94
CA THR A 169 -0.72 -11.32 12.32
C THR A 169 -0.52 -12.80 12.08
#